data_5bf0ab45d4170e9c3c7ebffc7fb05e27
#
_entry.id   5bf0ab45d4170e9c3c7ebffc7fb05e27
#
_cell.length_a   1.000
_cell.length_b   1.000
_cell.length_c   1.000
_cell.angle_alpha   90.00
_cell.angle_beta   90.00
_cell.angle_gamma   90.00
#
_symmetry.space_group_name_H-M   'P 1'
#
loop_
_entity.id
_entity.type
_entity.pdbx_description
1 polymer ?
#
loop_
_entity_poly.entity_id
_entity_poly.type
_entity_poly.pdbx_seq_one_letter_code
_entity_poly.pdbx_strand_id
1 'polypeptide(L)'
;MAPFGFTPKARHNRGVALRSTYRLDGWVMGPVDKEGWGLSYVFAQPSVLAAAATDLAGIGSAINQATAAVAAPTTGLAAAAADEVSTALATLFGAYGQQFQAISAQVAAFHNEFTQRLAAAANAFVNAEATNTSALVQEATAGLFKPTSPPVLPPMFNQNTAIIMGGTGSPIPTPSYVNAITTLFIDPVVSNPVVKALVTPEELYPITGVKSLPFQTSVQLGLQILDGAIWEQINAGNHVTVFGYSQSAVIASLEMQHLISLGPNAPSPSQLNFILIGNEMNPNGGILARIPGLNVTTLGLPFYGATPDNPYPTTTYTLEYDGFADFPRYPLNVLSDINAVFGILTVHTTYSDLTPAQIASATQLPTQGTTSNTYYIIETEHLPLLAPLRAIPVIGPPLAALVEPNLEVIVNLGYGDPRFGYSTSPANVPTPFGLFPDVPASVVADALVAGTQQGVNDFMVELPAALNTLPQTPMPAFPPYVPTLLPPPPPPQPATLINIADTFASVVSTGYSILLPTADLGLAFVTILPAYDLTLFVNQLAAGNLRAAIELPLAATIGLAALGGMIEFIAIVVTLADITQQLQSFSI
;
A
#
# COMPACT_ATOMS: atom_id res chain seq x y z
N MET A 1 19.70 59.68 27.24
CA MET A 1 20.27 59.21 28.48
C MET A 1 20.71 57.78 28.32
N ALA A 2 21.98 57.62 28.44
CA ALA A 2 22.91 56.52 28.54
C ALA A 2 22.52 55.08 28.07
N PRO A 3 23.43 54.46 27.31
CA PRO A 3 23.33 53.08 26.85
C PRO A 3 24.05 52.13 27.81
N PHE A 4 23.55 50.94 27.95
CA PHE A 4 24.28 49.84 28.61
C PHE A 4 25.02 49.00 27.57
N GLY A 5 26.34 49.05 27.68
CA GLY A 5 27.26 48.20 26.97
C GLY A 5 27.38 46.83 27.63
N PHE A 6 27.53 45.79 26.78
CA PHE A 6 28.02 44.48 27.22
C PHE A 6 29.31 44.14 26.47
N THR A 7 30.38 44.00 27.23
CA THR A 7 31.65 43.42 26.78
C THR A 7 31.58 41.89 26.77
N PRO A 8 32.20 41.19 25.80
CA PRO A 8 32.23 39.76 25.77
C PRO A 8 33.40 39.19 26.57
N LYS A 9 33.14 38.26 27.48
CA LYS A 9 34.15 37.39 28.09
C LYS A 9 34.23 36.10 27.34
N ALA A 10 35.41 35.85 26.76
CA ALA A 10 35.78 34.58 26.14
C ALA A 10 35.80 33.44 27.18
N ARG A 11 35.19 32.30 26.83
CA ARG A 11 35.54 30.96 27.35
C ARG A 11 35.27 29.88 26.30
N HIS A 12 36.36 29.24 25.92
CA HIS A 12 36.61 27.88 25.42
C HIS A 12 35.47 26.99 24.97
N ASN A 13 35.61 26.63 23.70
CA ASN A 13 35.35 25.34 23.04
C ASN A 13 34.59 24.25 23.81
N ARG A 14 33.38 23.99 23.36
CA ARG A 14 32.82 22.62 23.16
C ARG A 14 31.69 22.71 22.13
N GLY A 15 31.73 21.84 21.14
CA GLY A 15 30.78 21.47 20.11
C GLY A 15 29.55 22.33 19.85
N VAL A 16 29.51 23.01 18.73
CA VAL A 16 28.34 23.75 18.25
C VAL A 16 27.34 22.76 17.69
N ALA A 17 26.35 22.39 18.50
CA ALA A 17 25.10 21.83 17.98
C ALA A 17 24.23 22.98 17.49
N LEU A 18 24.09 23.12 16.19
CA LEU A 18 23.14 24.04 15.55
C LEU A 18 21.71 23.57 15.88
N ARG A 19 21.07 24.24 16.85
CA ARG A 19 19.62 24.14 17.04
C ARG A 19 18.95 25.04 16.01
N SER A 20 18.45 24.47 14.94
CA SER A 20 17.48 25.11 14.07
C SER A 20 16.08 24.67 14.49
N THR A 21 15.39 25.51 15.26
CA THR A 21 13.96 25.35 15.54
C THR A 21 13.18 26.04 14.43
N TYR A 22 12.70 25.26 13.47
CA TYR A 22 11.63 25.73 12.58
C TYR A 22 10.28 25.47 13.25
N ARG A 23 9.56 26.56 13.53
CA ARG A 23 8.18 26.53 14.02
C ARG A 23 7.28 26.42 12.79
N LEU A 24 6.70 25.27 12.60
CA LEU A 24 5.50 25.12 11.76
C LEU A 24 4.30 25.27 12.71
N ASP A 25 3.46 26.25 12.44
CA ASP A 25 2.29 26.53 13.27
C ASP A 25 1.33 25.33 13.24
N GLY A 26 1.15 24.72 14.40
CA GLY A 26 0.15 23.68 14.60
C GLY A 26 0.54 22.49 15.50
N TRP A 27 1.81 22.32 15.90
CA TRP A 27 2.20 21.21 16.79
C TRP A 27 2.63 21.72 18.16
N VAL A 28 1.84 21.38 19.17
CA VAL A 28 2.17 21.61 20.59
C VAL A 28 2.94 20.39 21.08
N MET A 29 4.23 20.53 21.30
CA MET A 29 5.00 19.54 22.05
C MET A 29 4.79 19.76 23.55
N GLY A 30 4.39 18.70 24.27
CA GLY A 30 4.34 18.66 25.73
C GLY A 30 5.73 18.77 26.36
N PRO A 31 5.82 19.01 27.67
CA PRO A 31 7.10 19.23 28.36
C PRO A 31 7.96 17.96 28.33
N VAL A 32 9.18 18.08 27.85
CA VAL A 32 10.20 17.04 27.82
C VAL A 32 10.84 16.92 29.19
N ASP A 33 10.79 15.73 29.79
CA ASP A 33 11.50 15.40 31.03
C ASP A 33 13.02 15.45 30.86
N LYS A 34 13.70 15.81 31.96
CA LYS A 34 15.09 16.29 31.97
C LYS A 34 16.19 15.24 31.73
N GLU A 35 15.89 14.00 31.31
CA GLU A 35 16.89 12.94 31.17
C GLU A 35 16.77 12.10 29.88
N GLY A 36 16.43 12.69 28.75
CA GLY A 36 16.41 11.98 27.48
C GLY A 36 16.91 12.82 26.31
N TRP A 37 18.11 12.58 25.84
CA TRP A 37 18.64 13.13 24.59
C TRP A 37 17.94 12.48 23.40
N GLY A 38 16.73 12.91 23.10
CA GLY A 38 16.08 12.57 21.85
C GLY A 38 16.69 13.39 20.71
N LEU A 39 17.62 12.85 19.97
CA LEU A 39 18.08 13.43 18.71
C LEU A 39 16.98 13.19 17.67
N SER A 40 16.26 14.25 17.28
CA SER A 40 15.38 14.21 16.13
C SER A 40 16.25 14.31 14.88
N TYR A 41 16.40 13.22 14.15
CA TYR A 41 17.07 13.22 12.85
C TYR A 41 16.04 13.52 11.75
N VAL A 42 16.35 14.50 10.90
CA VAL A 42 15.68 14.68 9.62
C VAL A 42 16.53 13.95 8.59
N PHE A 43 16.03 12.84 8.09
CA PHE A 43 16.69 12.11 7.02
C PHE A 43 16.24 12.71 5.68
N ALA A 44 17.12 13.35 4.97
CA ALA A 44 16.89 13.80 3.60
C ALA A 44 17.84 13.07 2.68
N GLN A 45 17.31 12.32 1.73
CA GLN A 45 18.12 11.63 0.73
C GLN A 45 18.42 12.60 -0.44
N PRO A 46 19.67 13.07 -0.61
CA PRO A 46 19.99 14.12 -1.57
C PRO A 46 19.65 13.75 -3.02
N SER A 47 19.83 12.48 -3.39
CA SER A 47 19.53 11.98 -4.74
C SER A 47 18.02 12.04 -5.06
N VAL A 48 17.15 11.77 -4.08
CA VAL A 48 15.69 11.87 -4.24
C VAL A 48 15.26 13.32 -4.40
N LEU A 49 15.82 14.23 -3.60
CA LEU A 49 15.54 15.67 -3.73
C LEU A 49 16.03 16.21 -5.09
N ALA A 50 17.19 15.77 -5.57
CA ALA A 50 17.70 16.15 -6.87
C ALA A 50 16.84 15.60 -8.02
N ALA A 51 16.39 14.33 -7.93
CA ALA A 51 15.48 13.74 -8.91
C ALA A 51 14.14 14.47 -8.92
N ALA A 52 13.53 14.72 -7.75
CA ALA A 52 12.29 15.48 -7.63
C ALA A 52 12.41 16.90 -8.21
N ALA A 53 13.54 17.58 -7.99
CA ALA A 53 13.81 18.89 -8.60
C ALA A 53 13.87 18.81 -10.13
N THR A 54 14.43 17.74 -10.68
CA THR A 54 14.51 17.49 -12.12
C THR A 54 13.12 17.24 -12.72
N ASP A 55 12.31 16.39 -12.07
CA ASP A 55 10.96 16.06 -12.51
C ASP A 55 10.05 17.29 -12.47
N LEU A 56 10.12 18.07 -11.40
CA LEU A 56 9.39 19.34 -11.29
C LEU A 56 9.82 20.32 -12.38
N ALA A 57 11.10 20.42 -12.71
CA ALA A 57 11.55 21.26 -13.81
C ALA A 57 10.96 20.80 -15.16
N GLY A 58 10.86 19.48 -15.38
CA GLY A 58 10.19 18.89 -16.54
C GLY A 58 8.71 19.26 -16.63
N ILE A 59 7.98 19.14 -15.53
CA ILE A 59 6.57 19.51 -15.41
C ILE A 59 6.40 21.02 -15.71
N GLY A 60 7.22 21.86 -15.09
CA GLY A 60 7.20 23.31 -15.34
C GLY A 60 7.44 23.67 -16.81
N SER A 61 8.36 22.97 -17.46
CA SER A 61 8.62 23.14 -18.90
C SER A 61 7.41 22.75 -19.75
N ALA A 62 6.76 21.63 -19.45
CA ALA A 62 5.57 21.17 -20.18
C ALA A 62 4.39 22.15 -20.02
N ILE A 63 4.15 22.64 -18.80
CA ILE A 63 3.10 23.63 -18.51
C ILE A 63 3.38 24.93 -19.27
N ASN A 64 4.63 25.42 -19.25
CA ASN A 64 5.01 26.66 -19.96
C ASN A 64 4.82 26.51 -21.47
N GLN A 65 5.16 25.36 -22.05
CA GLN A 65 4.93 25.09 -23.49
C GLN A 65 3.43 25.07 -23.81
N ALA A 66 2.61 24.41 -23.00
CA ALA A 66 1.17 24.36 -23.18
C ALA A 66 0.53 25.77 -23.05
N THR A 67 0.95 26.55 -22.07
CA THR A 67 0.49 27.93 -21.85
C THR A 67 0.90 28.85 -23.01
N ALA A 68 2.11 28.71 -23.51
CA ALA A 68 2.57 29.48 -24.68
C ALA A 68 1.81 29.12 -25.97
N ALA A 69 1.48 27.83 -26.16
CA ALA A 69 0.72 27.38 -27.33
C ALA A 69 -0.69 27.96 -27.40
N VAL A 70 -1.34 28.19 -26.25
CA VAL A 70 -2.69 28.78 -26.20
C VAL A 70 -2.72 30.31 -26.08
N ALA A 71 -1.56 30.96 -25.94
CA ALA A 71 -1.50 32.42 -25.73
C ALA A 71 -2.13 33.19 -26.88
N ALA A 72 -1.67 33.00 -28.11
CA ALA A 72 -2.17 33.72 -29.27
C ALA A 72 -3.67 33.47 -29.54
N PRO A 73 -4.17 32.22 -29.57
CA PRO A 73 -5.59 31.97 -29.82
C PRO A 73 -6.54 32.46 -28.72
N THR A 74 -6.06 32.65 -27.48
CA THR A 74 -6.91 33.11 -26.36
C THR A 74 -6.84 34.61 -26.12
N THR A 75 -5.72 35.27 -26.43
CA THR A 75 -5.57 36.73 -26.27
C THR A 75 -5.97 37.55 -27.52
N GLY A 76 -5.95 36.92 -28.69
CA GLY A 76 -6.27 37.54 -29.98
C GLY A 76 -7.58 37.03 -30.58
N LEU A 77 -8.63 36.83 -29.80
CA LEU A 77 -9.93 36.38 -30.29
C LEU A 77 -10.54 37.37 -31.25
N ALA A 78 -10.89 36.88 -32.44
CA ALA A 78 -11.66 37.67 -33.41
C ALA A 78 -13.15 37.67 -33.03
N ALA A 79 -13.83 38.80 -33.23
CA ALA A 79 -15.29 38.89 -33.07
C ALA A 79 -15.99 37.95 -34.05
N ALA A 80 -17.00 37.21 -33.58
CA ALA A 80 -17.76 36.25 -34.38
C ALA A 80 -18.59 36.92 -35.50
N ALA A 81 -18.98 38.18 -35.31
CA ALA A 81 -19.67 39.02 -36.26
C ALA A 81 -19.28 40.50 -36.09
N ALA A 82 -19.64 41.34 -37.03
CA ALA A 82 -19.36 42.79 -36.99
C ALA A 82 -20.41 43.59 -36.18
N ASP A 83 -20.93 43.00 -35.09
CA ASP A 83 -21.87 43.64 -34.17
C ASP A 83 -21.20 43.99 -32.84
N GLU A 84 -21.83 44.88 -32.08
CA GLU A 84 -21.29 45.38 -30.80
C GLU A 84 -21.20 44.31 -29.74
N VAL A 85 -22.09 43.30 -29.71
CA VAL A 85 -22.11 42.24 -28.75
C VAL A 85 -20.96 41.26 -29.01
N SER A 86 -20.78 40.84 -30.27
CA SER A 86 -19.67 39.99 -30.69
C SER A 86 -18.31 40.63 -30.41
N THR A 87 -18.20 41.94 -30.66
CA THR A 87 -16.98 42.72 -30.36
C THR A 87 -16.71 42.80 -28.85
N ALA A 88 -17.75 43.10 -28.07
CA ALA A 88 -17.63 43.17 -26.61
C ALA A 88 -17.23 41.81 -25.99
N LEU A 89 -17.80 40.70 -26.45
CA LEU A 89 -17.44 39.35 -26.01
C LEU A 89 -15.99 38.98 -26.38
N ALA A 90 -15.56 39.27 -27.61
CA ALA A 90 -14.17 39.03 -28.02
C ALA A 90 -13.17 39.82 -27.17
N THR A 91 -13.51 41.09 -26.86
CA THR A 91 -12.70 41.93 -25.97
C THR A 91 -12.63 41.36 -24.54
N LEU A 92 -13.78 40.95 -23.99
CA LEU A 92 -13.85 40.33 -22.66
C LEU A 92 -13.01 39.07 -22.57
N PHE A 93 -13.18 38.12 -23.48
CA PHE A 93 -12.39 36.89 -23.48
C PHE A 93 -10.91 37.15 -23.76
N GLY A 94 -10.56 38.10 -24.62
CA GLY A 94 -9.17 38.49 -24.82
C GLY A 94 -8.54 39.07 -23.56
N ALA A 95 -9.27 39.86 -22.77
CA ALA A 95 -8.80 40.38 -21.48
C ALA A 95 -8.59 39.25 -20.45
N TYR A 96 -9.51 38.28 -20.36
CA TYR A 96 -9.30 37.09 -19.53
C TYR A 96 -8.10 36.24 -19.98
N GLY A 97 -7.90 36.08 -21.30
CA GLY A 97 -6.72 35.43 -21.86
C GLY A 97 -5.43 36.11 -21.41
N GLN A 98 -5.38 37.46 -21.47
CA GLN A 98 -4.21 38.22 -20.98
C GLN A 98 -3.98 38.06 -19.47
N GLN A 99 -5.04 38.08 -18.68
CA GLN A 99 -4.97 37.89 -17.24
C GLN A 99 -4.47 36.46 -16.89
N PHE A 100 -4.96 35.46 -17.62
CA PHE A 100 -4.46 34.09 -17.48
C PHE A 100 -2.97 33.99 -17.78
N GLN A 101 -2.48 34.62 -18.86
CA GLN A 101 -1.05 34.64 -19.19
C GLN A 101 -0.21 35.32 -18.10
N ALA A 102 -0.70 36.41 -17.51
CA ALA A 102 -0.01 37.12 -16.43
C ALA A 102 0.10 36.25 -15.16
N ILE A 103 -0.99 35.58 -14.77
CA ILE A 103 -0.99 34.65 -13.62
C ILE A 103 -0.06 33.44 -13.90
N SER A 104 -0.15 32.87 -15.10
CA SER A 104 0.71 31.75 -15.49
C SER A 104 2.20 32.10 -15.44
N ALA A 105 2.57 33.31 -15.83
CA ALA A 105 3.96 33.79 -15.71
C ALA A 105 4.41 33.90 -14.24
N GLN A 106 3.54 34.34 -13.34
CA GLN A 106 3.85 34.38 -11.89
C GLN A 106 4.01 32.97 -11.31
N VAL A 107 3.13 32.05 -11.69
CA VAL A 107 3.22 30.63 -11.27
C VAL A 107 4.50 30.01 -11.79
N ALA A 108 4.90 30.26 -13.03
CA ALA A 108 6.14 29.77 -13.60
C ALA A 108 7.38 30.32 -12.88
N ALA A 109 7.38 31.58 -12.49
CA ALA A 109 8.46 32.19 -11.71
C ALA A 109 8.58 31.54 -10.33
N PHE A 110 7.46 31.36 -9.62
CA PHE A 110 7.43 30.68 -8.32
C PHE A 110 7.91 29.22 -8.43
N HIS A 111 7.42 28.51 -9.45
CA HIS A 111 7.81 27.11 -9.69
C HIS A 111 9.31 26.97 -9.95
N ASN A 112 9.88 27.84 -10.76
CA ASN A 112 11.33 27.85 -11.02
C ASN A 112 12.14 28.14 -9.74
N GLU A 113 11.71 29.10 -8.94
CA GLU A 113 12.36 29.40 -7.65
C GLU A 113 12.28 28.21 -6.69
N PHE A 114 11.12 27.59 -6.58
CA PHE A 114 10.93 26.39 -5.74
C PHE A 114 11.85 25.25 -6.19
N THR A 115 11.89 24.94 -7.48
CA THR A 115 12.74 23.89 -8.06
C THR A 115 14.22 24.16 -7.80
N GLN A 116 14.68 25.42 -7.95
CA GLN A 116 16.06 25.80 -7.65
C GLN A 116 16.39 25.66 -6.17
N ARG A 117 15.48 26.05 -5.27
CA ARG A 117 15.66 25.88 -3.82
C ARG A 117 15.73 24.41 -3.41
N LEU A 118 14.92 23.56 -4.03
CA LEU A 118 14.92 22.11 -3.79
C LEU A 118 16.26 21.49 -4.22
N ALA A 119 16.77 21.85 -5.41
CA ALA A 119 18.08 21.42 -5.89
C ALA A 119 19.24 21.93 -4.99
N ALA A 120 19.15 23.17 -4.53
CA ALA A 120 20.13 23.73 -3.61
C ALA A 120 20.11 23.03 -2.23
N ALA A 121 18.95 22.65 -1.72
CA ALA A 121 18.81 21.86 -0.51
C ALA A 121 19.46 20.47 -0.68
N ALA A 122 19.22 19.77 -1.80
CA ALA A 122 19.87 18.49 -2.11
C ALA A 122 21.39 18.61 -2.05
N ASN A 123 21.97 19.64 -2.67
CA ASN A 123 23.42 19.87 -2.65
C ASN A 123 23.94 20.23 -1.24
N ALA A 124 23.17 20.96 -0.43
CA ALA A 124 23.54 21.27 0.94
C ALA A 124 23.62 20.00 1.80
N PHE A 125 22.70 19.05 1.63
CA PHE A 125 22.75 17.75 2.31
C PHE A 125 23.95 16.92 1.85
N VAL A 126 24.25 16.83 0.54
CA VAL A 126 25.47 16.14 0.03
C VAL A 126 26.74 16.70 0.69
N ASN A 127 26.85 18.02 0.77
CA ASN A 127 28.02 18.67 1.37
C ASN A 127 28.11 18.42 2.88
N ALA A 128 26.98 18.41 3.59
CA ALA A 128 26.95 18.10 5.01
C ALA A 128 27.37 16.66 5.29
N GLU A 129 26.86 15.69 4.50
CA GLU A 129 27.23 14.29 4.60
C GLU A 129 28.71 14.05 4.28
N ALA A 130 29.23 14.68 3.24
CA ALA A 130 30.67 14.60 2.89
C ALA A 130 31.56 15.14 4.03
N THR A 131 31.13 16.22 4.71
CA THR A 131 31.86 16.80 5.85
C THR A 131 31.80 15.86 7.05
N ASN A 132 30.63 15.28 7.35
CA ASN A 132 30.44 14.32 8.44
C ASN A 132 31.26 13.03 8.21
N THR A 133 31.27 12.51 6.98
CA THR A 133 32.07 11.33 6.60
C THR A 133 33.56 11.60 6.76
N SER A 134 34.03 12.78 6.39
CA SER A 134 35.44 13.16 6.53
C SER A 134 35.88 13.26 8.00
N ALA A 135 34.99 13.75 8.87
CA ALA A 135 35.23 13.82 10.32
C ALA A 135 35.30 12.41 10.94
N LEU A 136 34.39 11.51 10.56
CA LEU A 136 34.37 10.12 11.02
C LEU A 136 35.60 9.32 10.55
N VAL A 137 36.05 9.53 9.31
CA VAL A 137 37.26 8.88 8.78
C VAL A 137 38.49 9.36 9.53
N GLN A 138 38.60 10.64 9.89
CA GLN A 138 39.72 11.18 10.70
C GLN A 138 39.72 10.60 12.12
N GLU A 139 38.57 10.43 12.77
CA GLU A 139 38.49 9.78 14.09
C GLU A 139 38.82 8.28 14.02
N ALA A 140 38.32 7.59 13.00
CA ALA A 140 38.59 6.14 12.79
C ALA A 140 40.07 5.87 12.49
N THR A 141 40.78 6.74 11.76
CA THR A 141 42.22 6.58 11.47
C THR A 141 43.12 6.93 12.64
N ALA A 142 42.68 7.74 13.60
CA ALA A 142 43.43 8.06 14.82
C ALA A 142 43.40 6.92 15.88
N GLY A 143 42.47 5.96 15.76
CA GLY A 143 42.27 4.85 16.73
C GLY A 143 42.82 3.49 16.30
N LEU A 144 43.31 3.31 15.07
CA LEU A 144 43.61 2.00 14.50
C LEU A 144 45.09 1.73 14.34
N PHE A 145 45.85 1.48 15.41
CA PHE A 145 47.02 0.60 15.35
C PHE A 145 47.32 -0.08 16.68
N LYS A 146 46.67 -1.22 16.92
CA LYS A 146 47.19 -2.26 17.79
C LYS A 146 46.71 -3.63 17.29
N PRO A 147 47.61 -4.48 16.72
CA PRO A 147 47.16 -5.81 16.27
C PRO A 147 47.20 -6.78 17.43
N THR A 148 46.06 -7.26 17.84
CA THR A 148 45.91 -8.53 18.55
C THR A 148 44.71 -9.26 17.95
N SER A 149 45.00 -10.42 17.32
CA SER A 149 43.96 -11.30 16.79
C SER A 149 43.08 -11.82 17.91
N PRO A 150 41.75 -11.59 17.89
CA PRO A 150 40.87 -12.21 18.84
C PRO A 150 40.38 -13.57 18.33
N PRO A 151 39.97 -14.49 19.23
CA PRO A 151 39.32 -15.73 18.86
C PRO A 151 38.00 -15.42 18.13
N VAL A 152 37.68 -16.21 17.11
CA VAL A 152 36.40 -16.13 16.38
C VAL A 152 35.27 -16.55 17.31
N LEU A 153 34.66 -15.58 17.97
CA LEU A 153 33.37 -15.74 18.63
C LEU A 153 32.26 -15.67 17.55
N PRO A 154 31.16 -16.43 17.73
CA PRO A 154 30.00 -16.23 16.84
C PRO A 154 29.58 -14.75 16.85
N PRO A 155 29.07 -14.22 15.75
CA PRO A 155 28.73 -12.80 15.65
C PRO A 155 27.73 -12.45 16.76
N MET A 156 28.18 -11.71 17.77
CA MET A 156 27.28 -11.08 18.73
C MET A 156 26.79 -9.78 18.08
N PHE A 157 25.52 -9.77 17.68
CA PHE A 157 24.88 -8.54 17.23
C PHE A 157 24.78 -7.55 18.40
N ASN A 158 24.91 -6.25 18.13
CA ASN A 158 24.81 -5.23 19.15
C ASN A 158 23.40 -5.21 19.76
N GLN A 159 22.36 -5.37 18.92
CA GLN A 159 20.96 -5.51 19.33
C GLN A 159 20.12 -6.14 18.20
N ASN A 160 18.93 -6.61 18.56
CA ASN A 160 17.89 -6.96 17.59
C ASN A 160 17.04 -5.73 17.31
N THR A 161 16.85 -5.37 16.05
CA THR A 161 15.99 -4.25 15.64
C THR A 161 14.85 -4.77 14.79
N ALA A 162 13.60 -4.44 15.13
CA ALA A 162 12.43 -4.71 14.32
C ALA A 162 11.98 -3.42 13.62
N ILE A 163 11.95 -3.43 12.30
CA ILE A 163 11.45 -2.33 11.46
C ILE A 163 10.02 -2.69 11.07
N ILE A 164 9.03 -1.90 11.52
CA ILE A 164 7.61 -2.15 11.30
C ILE A 164 7.04 -1.06 10.39
N MET A 165 6.49 -1.47 9.25
CA MET A 165 5.79 -0.61 8.31
C MET A 165 4.27 -0.82 8.43
N GLY A 166 3.49 0.17 7.96
CA GLY A 166 2.03 0.06 7.82
C GLY A 166 1.62 -0.60 6.50
N GLY A 167 0.34 -0.53 6.17
CA GLY A 167 -0.21 -0.90 4.86
C GLY A 167 -0.88 0.29 4.17
N THR A 168 -1.49 0.06 3.02
CA THR A 168 -2.21 1.07 2.25
C THR A 168 -3.13 1.91 3.13
N GLY A 169 -3.01 3.24 3.07
CA GLY A 169 -3.75 4.20 3.89
C GLY A 169 -3.19 4.42 5.29
N SER A 170 -2.11 3.74 5.68
CA SER A 170 -1.50 3.80 7.01
C SER A 170 -0.01 4.15 6.93
N PRO A 171 0.35 5.33 6.41
CA PRO A 171 1.75 5.73 6.18
C PRO A 171 2.55 5.87 7.49
N ILE A 172 1.87 6.16 8.59
CA ILE A 172 2.48 6.29 9.92
C ILE A 172 1.90 5.18 10.80
N PRO A 173 2.66 4.10 11.07
CA PRO A 173 2.20 3.04 11.97
C PRO A 173 1.82 3.60 13.34
N THR A 174 0.57 3.40 13.76
CA THR A 174 0.09 3.87 15.07
C THR A 174 0.73 3.08 16.21
N PRO A 175 0.91 3.67 17.41
CA PRO A 175 1.46 2.93 18.56
C PRO A 175 0.68 1.66 18.92
N SER A 176 -0.66 1.67 18.77
CA SER A 176 -1.50 0.49 19.00
C SER A 176 -1.22 -0.62 18.00
N TYR A 177 -1.12 -0.28 16.70
CA TYR A 177 -0.75 -1.22 15.66
C TYR A 177 0.65 -1.80 15.88
N VAL A 178 1.65 -0.94 16.13
CA VAL A 178 3.03 -1.37 16.40
C VAL A 178 3.09 -2.33 17.58
N ASN A 179 2.37 -2.04 18.67
CA ASN A 179 2.31 -2.92 19.84
C ASN A 179 1.64 -4.26 19.53
N ALA A 180 0.52 -4.27 18.80
CA ALA A 180 -0.15 -5.49 18.39
C ALA A 180 0.77 -6.37 17.52
N ILE A 181 1.39 -5.79 16.49
CA ILE A 181 2.32 -6.50 15.59
C ILE A 181 3.53 -7.03 16.34
N THR A 182 4.10 -6.22 17.24
CA THR A 182 5.24 -6.66 18.06
C THR A 182 4.88 -7.88 18.89
N THR A 183 3.77 -7.82 19.61
CA THR A 183 3.32 -8.92 20.48
C THR A 183 2.97 -10.20 19.71
N LEU A 184 2.31 -10.05 18.55
CA LEU A 184 1.76 -11.17 17.79
C LEU A 184 2.82 -11.86 16.91
N PHE A 185 3.69 -11.11 16.25
CA PHE A 185 4.54 -11.63 15.18
C PHE A 185 6.04 -11.46 15.44
N ILE A 186 6.47 -10.46 16.23
CA ILE A 186 7.89 -10.19 16.45
C ILE A 186 8.40 -10.88 17.71
N ASP A 187 7.80 -10.64 18.87
CA ASP A 187 8.25 -11.18 20.18
C ASP A 187 8.35 -12.71 20.23
N PRO A 188 7.49 -13.49 19.51
CA PRO A 188 7.62 -14.94 19.47
C PRO A 188 8.91 -15.44 18.83
N VAL A 189 9.54 -14.65 17.95
CA VAL A 189 10.70 -15.06 17.15
C VAL A 189 11.95 -14.21 17.38
N VAL A 190 11.81 -13.02 17.97
CA VAL A 190 12.92 -12.08 18.23
C VAL A 190 12.95 -11.68 19.69
N SER A 191 14.06 -11.98 20.36
CA SER A 191 14.23 -11.65 21.78
C SER A 191 14.59 -10.19 21.98
N ASN A 192 13.82 -9.47 22.79
CA ASN A 192 14.04 -8.08 23.18
C ASN A 192 14.33 -7.12 22.00
N PRO A 193 13.46 -7.03 20.99
CA PRO A 193 13.71 -6.16 19.85
C PRO A 193 13.62 -4.67 20.23
N VAL A 194 14.49 -3.86 19.66
CA VAL A 194 14.27 -2.42 19.58
C VAL A 194 13.34 -2.18 18.40
N VAL A 195 12.12 -1.75 18.68
CA VAL A 195 11.08 -1.56 17.67
C VAL A 195 11.19 -0.17 17.05
N LYS A 196 11.24 -0.11 15.72
CA LYS A 196 11.24 1.12 14.91
C LYS A 196 10.04 1.11 13.97
N ALA A 197 9.09 2.02 14.18
CA ALA A 197 8.05 2.30 13.20
C ALA A 197 8.67 3.08 12.04
N LEU A 198 8.56 2.54 10.83
CA LEU A 198 9.07 3.17 9.62
C LEU A 198 7.92 3.83 8.86
N VAL A 199 8.08 5.11 8.55
CA VAL A 199 7.10 5.87 7.76
C VAL A 199 7.39 5.65 6.29
N THR A 200 6.41 5.11 5.57
CA THR A 200 6.42 4.87 4.12
C THR A 200 5.15 5.49 3.51
N PRO A 201 5.09 5.82 2.22
CA PRO A 201 3.93 6.54 1.67
C PRO A 201 2.60 5.80 1.83
N GLU A 202 2.56 4.50 1.57
CA GLU A 202 1.40 3.62 1.68
C GLU A 202 0.15 4.17 0.95
N GLU A 203 0.37 4.79 -0.22
CA GLU A 203 -0.68 5.37 -1.05
C GLU A 203 -1.03 4.45 -2.23
N LEU A 204 -2.30 4.45 -2.62
CA LEU A 204 -2.84 3.66 -3.73
C LEU A 204 -3.95 4.46 -4.41
N TYR A 205 -3.60 5.24 -5.45
CA TYR A 205 -4.59 5.89 -6.31
C TYR A 205 -5.49 4.84 -7.00
N PRO A 206 -6.82 4.99 -7.05
CA PRO A 206 -7.64 6.05 -6.46
C PRO A 206 -8.16 5.70 -5.05
N ILE A 207 -7.78 4.57 -4.49
CA ILE A 207 -8.34 3.99 -3.26
C ILE A 207 -8.07 4.87 -2.03
N THR A 208 -6.85 5.42 -1.92
CA THR A 208 -6.48 6.34 -0.84
C THR A 208 -6.80 7.79 -1.14
N GLY A 209 -7.42 8.07 -2.28
CA GLY A 209 -7.89 9.37 -2.72
C GLY A 209 -7.43 9.72 -4.14
N VAL A 210 -8.15 10.65 -4.76
CA VAL A 210 -7.89 11.08 -6.15
C VAL A 210 -6.61 11.90 -6.34
N LYS A 211 -5.98 12.30 -5.25
CA LYS A 211 -4.70 13.03 -5.23
C LYS A 211 -3.55 12.23 -4.67
N SER A 212 -3.80 10.96 -4.35
CA SER A 212 -2.76 10.07 -3.86
C SER A 212 -1.82 9.61 -4.97
N LEU A 213 -0.65 9.13 -4.55
CA LEU A 213 0.34 8.56 -5.46
C LEU A 213 -0.21 7.29 -6.12
N PRO A 214 0.13 7.03 -7.38
CA PRO A 214 -0.05 5.71 -7.98
C PRO A 214 0.72 4.65 -7.18
N PHE A 215 0.20 3.43 -7.14
CA PHE A 215 0.79 2.32 -6.39
C PHE A 215 2.28 2.13 -6.66
N GLN A 216 2.68 2.12 -7.94
CA GLN A 216 4.08 1.99 -8.33
C GLN A 216 4.98 3.05 -7.70
N THR A 217 4.54 4.31 -7.71
CA THR A 217 5.32 5.43 -7.16
C THR A 217 5.45 5.32 -5.64
N SER A 218 4.34 5.01 -4.96
CA SER A 218 4.32 4.80 -3.51
C SER A 218 5.26 3.68 -3.08
N VAL A 219 5.18 2.53 -3.75
CA VAL A 219 6.03 1.35 -3.48
C VAL A 219 7.51 1.65 -3.75
N GLN A 220 7.84 2.34 -4.85
CA GLN A 220 9.24 2.69 -5.16
C GLN A 220 9.85 3.65 -4.14
N LEU A 221 9.09 4.64 -3.65
CA LEU A 221 9.54 5.51 -2.57
C LEU A 221 9.71 4.74 -1.25
N GLY A 222 8.75 3.87 -0.92
CA GLY A 222 8.82 2.99 0.24
C GLY A 222 10.04 2.08 0.21
N LEU A 223 10.37 1.52 -0.95
CA LEU A 223 11.55 0.68 -1.16
C LEU A 223 12.86 1.43 -0.82
N GLN A 224 13.01 2.66 -1.31
CA GLN A 224 14.19 3.47 -1.01
C GLN A 224 14.31 3.78 0.49
N ILE A 225 13.19 4.07 1.15
CA ILE A 225 13.15 4.34 2.58
C ILE A 225 13.52 3.09 3.39
N LEU A 226 12.99 1.92 3.00
CA LEU A 226 13.27 0.65 3.67
C LEU A 226 14.73 0.24 3.51
N ASP A 227 15.30 0.32 2.29
CA ASP A 227 16.71 0.02 2.02
C ASP A 227 17.63 0.85 2.93
N GLY A 228 17.42 2.17 2.98
CA GLY A 228 18.18 3.05 3.86
C GLY A 228 18.06 2.68 5.34
N ALA A 229 16.87 2.31 5.81
CA ALA A 229 16.62 1.91 7.19
C ALA A 229 17.29 0.57 7.54
N ILE A 230 17.29 -0.40 6.63
CA ILE A 230 18.00 -1.68 6.79
C ILE A 230 19.50 -1.42 6.91
N TRP A 231 20.10 -0.69 5.95
CA TRP A 231 21.53 -0.43 5.96
C TRP A 231 22.00 0.39 7.16
N GLU A 232 21.19 1.32 7.66
CA GLU A 232 21.49 2.04 8.92
C GLU A 232 21.72 1.05 10.07
N GLN A 233 20.84 0.05 10.22
CA GLN A 233 20.94 -0.92 11.31
C GLN A 233 22.04 -1.96 11.08
N ILE A 234 22.20 -2.46 9.86
CA ILE A 234 23.27 -3.41 9.51
C ILE A 234 24.65 -2.78 9.76
N ASN A 235 24.86 -1.52 9.34
CA ASN A 235 26.11 -0.80 9.56
C ASN A 235 26.37 -0.51 11.05
N ALA A 236 25.33 -0.40 11.86
CA ALA A 236 25.44 -0.31 13.31
C ALA A 236 25.75 -1.66 13.99
N GLY A 237 25.86 -2.76 13.23
CA GLY A 237 26.13 -4.11 13.73
C GLY A 237 24.91 -4.77 14.37
N ASN A 238 23.69 -4.36 14.02
CA ASN A 238 22.45 -4.91 14.52
C ASN A 238 21.97 -6.10 13.68
N HIS A 239 21.16 -6.97 14.29
CA HIS A 239 20.31 -7.89 13.55
C HIS A 239 18.98 -7.20 13.23
N VAL A 240 18.49 -7.34 12.00
CA VAL A 240 17.30 -6.64 11.52
C VAL A 240 16.19 -7.62 11.20
N THR A 241 15.01 -7.38 11.75
CA THR A 241 13.76 -8.04 11.34
C THR A 241 12.88 -7.00 10.66
N VAL A 242 12.56 -7.21 9.39
CA VAL A 242 11.63 -6.37 8.64
C VAL A 242 10.24 -6.97 8.71
N PHE A 243 9.28 -6.15 9.11
CA PHE A 243 7.87 -6.52 9.10
C PHE A 243 7.13 -5.71 8.03
N GLY A 244 6.44 -6.41 7.12
CA GLY A 244 5.61 -5.85 6.07
C GLY A 244 4.17 -6.36 6.11
N TYR A 245 3.21 -5.45 5.93
CA TYR A 245 1.78 -5.72 5.84
C TYR A 245 1.20 -5.10 4.57
N SER A 246 0.44 -5.89 3.77
CA SER A 246 -0.23 -5.37 2.59
C SER A 246 0.80 -4.71 1.64
N GLN A 247 0.62 -3.46 1.23
CA GLN A 247 1.56 -2.74 0.37
C GLN A 247 3.00 -2.77 0.89
N SER A 248 3.24 -2.68 2.20
CA SER A 248 4.62 -2.78 2.70
C SER A 248 5.19 -4.20 2.66
N ALA A 249 4.36 -5.25 2.55
CA ALA A 249 4.85 -6.58 2.21
C ALA A 249 5.35 -6.65 0.75
N VAL A 250 4.74 -5.87 -0.15
CA VAL A 250 5.25 -5.68 -1.53
C VAL A 250 6.58 -4.94 -1.50
N ILE A 251 6.68 -3.84 -0.74
CA ILE A 251 7.94 -3.10 -0.55
C ILE A 251 9.04 -4.03 -0.04
N ALA A 252 8.77 -4.84 0.99
CA ALA A 252 9.72 -5.81 1.53
C ALA A 252 10.09 -6.90 0.51
N SER A 253 9.14 -7.37 -0.31
CA SER A 253 9.40 -8.37 -1.36
C SER A 253 10.29 -7.81 -2.47
N LEU A 254 10.12 -6.55 -2.86
CA LEU A 254 10.98 -5.87 -3.82
C LEU A 254 12.36 -5.56 -3.23
N GLU A 255 12.43 -5.25 -1.95
CA GLU A 255 13.70 -5.12 -1.23
C GLU A 255 14.49 -6.43 -1.26
N MET A 256 13.85 -7.57 -1.03
CA MET A 256 14.50 -8.88 -1.20
C MET A 256 15.08 -9.05 -2.61
N GLN A 257 14.33 -8.66 -3.67
CA GLN A 257 14.83 -8.70 -5.06
C GLN A 257 16.05 -7.78 -5.24
N HIS A 258 15.99 -6.56 -4.67
CA HIS A 258 17.10 -5.62 -4.69
C HIS A 258 18.34 -6.22 -4.01
N LEU A 259 18.20 -6.72 -2.79
CA LEU A 259 19.30 -7.32 -2.02
C LEU A 259 19.90 -8.54 -2.74
N ILE A 260 19.09 -9.40 -3.36
CA ILE A 260 19.58 -10.52 -4.19
C ILE A 260 20.46 -9.98 -5.33
N SER A 261 20.09 -8.86 -5.94
CA SER A 261 20.84 -8.25 -7.05
C SER A 261 22.21 -7.72 -6.64
N LEU A 262 22.41 -7.38 -5.35
CA LEU A 262 23.70 -6.93 -4.81
C LEU A 262 24.71 -8.06 -4.66
N GLY A 263 24.28 -9.31 -4.70
CA GLY A 263 25.14 -10.50 -4.60
C GLY A 263 26.00 -10.49 -3.32
N PRO A 264 27.35 -10.56 -3.45
CA PRO A 264 28.23 -10.60 -2.28
C PRO A 264 28.24 -9.31 -1.43
N ASN A 265 27.68 -8.22 -1.93
CA ASN A 265 27.60 -6.95 -1.22
C ASN A 265 26.31 -6.83 -0.38
N ALA A 266 25.39 -7.80 -0.49
CA ALA A 266 24.17 -7.83 0.31
C ALA A 266 24.47 -8.16 1.78
N PRO A 267 23.57 -7.78 2.73
CA PRO A 267 23.66 -8.23 4.11
C PRO A 267 23.70 -9.76 4.22
N SER A 268 24.39 -10.28 5.24
CA SER A 268 24.37 -11.72 5.49
C SER A 268 22.97 -12.21 5.88
N PRO A 269 22.53 -13.41 5.44
CA PRO A 269 21.28 -14.00 5.90
C PRO A 269 21.16 -14.18 7.41
N SER A 270 22.29 -14.16 8.14
CA SER A 270 22.28 -14.19 9.61
C SER A 270 22.01 -12.81 10.24
N GLN A 271 22.00 -11.73 9.45
CA GLN A 271 21.80 -10.36 9.92
C GLN A 271 20.40 -9.82 9.63
N LEU A 272 19.65 -10.48 8.73
CA LEU A 272 18.38 -9.96 8.23
C LEU A 272 17.36 -11.08 8.05
N ASN A 273 16.14 -10.86 8.49
CA ASN A 273 14.99 -11.71 8.24
C ASN A 273 13.74 -10.89 8.01
N PHE A 274 12.70 -11.52 7.44
CA PHE A 274 11.44 -10.88 7.09
C PHE A 274 10.24 -11.59 7.68
N ILE A 275 9.22 -10.82 8.05
CA ILE A 275 7.90 -11.33 8.43
C ILE A 275 6.89 -10.56 7.60
N LEU A 276 6.09 -11.26 6.81
CA LEU A 276 5.10 -10.69 5.90
C LEU A 276 3.71 -11.16 6.28
N ILE A 277 2.75 -10.24 6.31
CA ILE A 277 1.34 -10.55 6.50
C ILE A 277 0.51 -9.87 5.40
N GLY A 278 -0.59 -10.50 4.97
CA GLY A 278 -1.43 -9.94 3.92
C GLY A 278 -0.66 -9.62 2.63
N ASN A 279 0.29 -10.47 2.25
CA ASN A 279 1.26 -10.19 1.20
C ASN A 279 0.64 -10.34 -0.20
N GLU A 280 0.46 -9.24 -0.90
CA GLU A 280 -0.07 -9.18 -2.27
C GLU A 280 0.83 -9.90 -3.30
N MET A 281 2.11 -10.11 -2.99
CA MET A 281 3.07 -10.88 -3.79
C MET A 281 3.24 -12.32 -3.28
N ASN A 282 2.33 -12.83 -2.40
CA ASN A 282 2.35 -14.22 -1.96
C ASN A 282 2.34 -15.16 -3.18
N PRO A 283 3.33 -16.07 -3.36
CA PRO A 283 3.44 -16.85 -4.60
C PRO A 283 2.19 -17.67 -4.91
N ASN A 284 1.59 -18.25 -3.88
CA ASN A 284 0.47 -19.20 -4.01
C ASN A 284 -0.92 -18.57 -3.80
N GLY A 285 -1.05 -17.25 -3.84
CA GLY A 285 -2.36 -16.62 -3.57
C GLY A 285 -2.38 -15.13 -3.85
N GLY A 286 -1.25 -14.45 -3.80
CA GLY A 286 -1.18 -13.01 -3.91
C GLY A 286 -1.69 -12.47 -5.25
N ILE A 287 -2.50 -11.44 -5.18
CA ILE A 287 -3.15 -10.83 -6.34
C ILE A 287 -2.14 -10.37 -7.40
N LEU A 288 -0.98 -9.82 -6.98
CA LEU A 288 0.08 -9.37 -7.87
C LEU A 288 0.88 -10.52 -8.50
N ALA A 289 0.75 -11.74 -7.96
CA ALA A 289 1.36 -12.94 -8.51
C ALA A 289 0.47 -13.65 -9.53
N ARG A 290 -0.80 -13.22 -9.72
CA ARG A 290 -1.76 -13.86 -10.61
C ARG A 290 -1.54 -13.56 -12.10
N ILE A 291 -1.03 -12.34 -12.42
CA ILE A 291 -0.74 -11.91 -13.81
C ILE A 291 0.67 -11.29 -13.85
N PRO A 292 1.71 -12.08 -13.57
CA PRO A 292 3.06 -11.55 -13.40
C PRO A 292 3.58 -10.87 -14.66
N GLY A 293 4.09 -9.65 -14.53
CA GLY A 293 4.66 -8.86 -15.62
C GLY A 293 3.64 -8.01 -16.40
N LEU A 294 2.33 -8.13 -16.13
CA LEU A 294 1.36 -7.15 -16.62
C LEU A 294 1.59 -5.82 -15.86
N ASN A 295 1.51 -4.71 -16.57
CA ASN A 295 1.57 -3.38 -15.97
C ASN A 295 0.43 -2.51 -16.51
N VAL A 296 -0.55 -2.20 -15.66
CA VAL A 296 -1.60 -1.24 -15.97
C VAL A 296 -1.04 0.16 -15.75
N THR A 297 -0.26 0.64 -16.72
CA THR A 297 0.58 1.86 -16.63
C THR A 297 -0.22 3.10 -16.30
N THR A 298 -1.45 3.20 -16.78
CA THR A 298 -2.34 4.33 -16.54
C THR A 298 -2.77 4.46 -15.09
N LEU A 299 -2.98 3.32 -14.40
CA LEU A 299 -3.22 3.28 -12.96
C LEU A 299 -1.92 3.27 -12.14
N GLY A 300 -0.76 3.13 -12.78
CA GLY A 300 0.50 2.89 -12.10
C GLY A 300 0.46 1.61 -11.26
N LEU A 301 -0.19 0.57 -11.78
CA LEU A 301 -0.37 -0.72 -11.11
C LEU A 301 0.38 -1.84 -11.84
N PRO A 302 1.64 -2.08 -11.51
CA PRO A 302 2.40 -3.22 -12.01
C PRO A 302 2.09 -4.47 -11.19
N PHE A 303 1.89 -5.59 -11.88
CA PHE A 303 1.83 -6.93 -11.27
C PHE A 303 3.26 -7.46 -11.16
N TYR A 304 3.89 -7.18 -10.02
CA TYR A 304 5.31 -7.48 -9.77
C TYR A 304 5.65 -8.97 -9.76
N GLY A 305 4.63 -9.84 -9.71
CA GLY A 305 4.82 -11.27 -9.57
C GLY A 305 4.93 -11.71 -8.12
N ALA A 306 5.62 -12.82 -7.89
CA ALA A 306 5.73 -13.42 -6.57
C ALA A 306 6.90 -12.85 -5.76
N THR A 307 6.76 -12.83 -4.43
CA THR A 307 7.88 -12.69 -3.50
C THR A 307 8.96 -13.71 -3.87
N PRO A 308 10.24 -13.28 -4.03
CA PRO A 308 11.28 -14.18 -4.49
C PRO A 308 11.60 -15.26 -3.47
N ASP A 309 12.01 -16.42 -3.96
CA ASP A 309 12.76 -17.35 -3.11
C ASP A 309 14.15 -16.75 -2.88
N ASN A 310 14.47 -16.44 -1.63
CA ASN A 310 15.60 -15.62 -1.25
C ASN A 310 16.40 -16.27 -0.10
N PRO A 311 17.66 -15.88 0.13
CA PRO A 311 18.48 -16.48 1.18
C PRO A 311 18.08 -16.06 2.61
N TYR A 312 17.28 -15.00 2.77
CA TYR A 312 16.90 -14.47 4.07
C TYR A 312 15.74 -15.28 4.66
N PRO A 313 15.79 -15.71 5.94
CA PRO A 313 14.65 -16.33 6.57
C PRO A 313 13.42 -15.44 6.45
N THR A 314 12.37 -15.95 5.81
CA THR A 314 11.13 -15.19 5.59
C THR A 314 9.94 -16.00 6.05
N THR A 315 9.10 -15.43 6.92
CA THR A 315 7.87 -16.04 7.39
C THR A 315 6.69 -15.24 6.86
N THR A 316 5.77 -15.91 6.14
CA THR A 316 4.57 -15.28 5.60
C THR A 316 3.33 -15.89 6.27
N TYR A 317 2.46 -15.03 6.82
CA TYR A 317 1.14 -15.43 7.32
C TYR A 317 0.06 -14.85 6.41
N THR A 318 -0.87 -15.70 6.02
CA THR A 318 -2.00 -15.35 5.17
C THR A 318 -3.29 -15.78 5.86
N LEU A 319 -4.28 -14.89 5.92
CA LEU A 319 -5.64 -15.25 6.31
C LEU A 319 -6.34 -15.87 5.10
N GLU A 320 -7.04 -16.98 5.31
CA GLU A 320 -7.88 -17.59 4.29
C GLU A 320 -8.92 -16.59 3.78
N TYR A 321 -9.16 -16.54 2.49
CA TYR A 321 -10.03 -15.57 1.80
C TYR A 321 -9.59 -14.10 1.87
N ASP A 322 -8.36 -13.81 2.31
CA ASP A 322 -7.80 -12.47 2.15
C ASP A 322 -7.66 -12.13 0.66
N GLY A 323 -8.55 -11.33 0.12
CA GLY A 323 -8.61 -11.08 -1.33
C GLY A 323 -7.39 -10.37 -1.93
N PHE A 324 -6.44 -9.90 -1.13
CA PHE A 324 -5.15 -9.41 -1.61
C PHE A 324 -4.05 -10.47 -1.55
N ALA A 325 -3.95 -11.21 -0.45
CA ALA A 325 -2.89 -12.19 -0.23
C ALA A 325 -3.28 -13.62 -0.64
N ASP A 326 -4.58 -13.88 -0.75
CA ASP A 326 -5.19 -15.16 -1.13
C ASP A 326 -6.37 -14.92 -2.09
N PHE A 327 -6.06 -14.47 -3.31
CA PHE A 327 -7.04 -14.25 -4.37
C PHE A 327 -7.32 -15.56 -5.13
N PRO A 328 -8.57 -15.83 -5.55
CA PRO A 328 -8.92 -17.02 -6.34
C PRO A 328 -8.04 -17.21 -7.58
N ARG A 329 -7.71 -18.45 -7.86
CA ARG A 329 -6.93 -18.82 -9.06
C ARG A 329 -7.78 -18.90 -10.32
N TYR A 330 -9.08 -19.21 -10.18
CA TYR A 330 -9.99 -19.50 -11.28
C TYR A 330 -11.10 -18.46 -11.38
N PRO A 331 -10.84 -17.33 -12.06
CA PRO A 331 -11.71 -16.14 -12.05
C PRO A 331 -13.02 -16.32 -12.85
N LEU A 332 -13.25 -17.47 -13.47
CA LEU A 332 -14.58 -17.85 -13.98
C LEU A 332 -15.56 -18.15 -12.85
N ASN A 333 -15.07 -18.44 -11.66
CA ASN A 333 -15.91 -18.61 -10.47
C ASN A 333 -16.20 -17.24 -9.82
N VAL A 334 -17.19 -16.55 -10.36
CA VAL A 334 -17.60 -15.22 -9.91
C VAL A 334 -17.95 -15.17 -8.42
N LEU A 335 -18.45 -16.26 -7.82
CA LEU A 335 -18.73 -16.30 -6.38
C LEU A 335 -17.46 -16.26 -5.55
N SER A 336 -16.38 -16.91 -6.01
CA SER A 336 -15.07 -16.80 -5.36
C SER A 336 -14.51 -15.39 -5.47
N ASP A 337 -14.65 -14.74 -6.64
CA ASP A 337 -14.18 -13.37 -6.84
C ASP A 337 -14.94 -12.39 -5.94
N ILE A 338 -16.27 -12.51 -5.84
CA ILE A 338 -17.08 -11.70 -4.92
C ILE A 338 -16.68 -11.99 -3.47
N ASN A 339 -16.44 -13.26 -3.10
CA ASN A 339 -15.95 -13.60 -1.77
C ASN A 339 -14.61 -12.94 -1.46
N ALA A 340 -13.68 -12.91 -2.42
CA ALA A 340 -12.39 -12.22 -2.28
C ALA A 340 -12.56 -10.71 -2.11
N VAL A 341 -13.51 -10.07 -2.82
CA VAL A 341 -13.85 -8.64 -2.62
C VAL A 341 -14.30 -8.39 -1.18
N PHE A 342 -15.21 -9.21 -0.66
CA PHE A 342 -15.61 -9.12 0.74
C PHE A 342 -14.46 -9.44 1.69
N GLY A 343 -13.57 -10.38 1.32
CA GLY A 343 -12.35 -10.71 2.06
C GLY A 343 -11.40 -9.53 2.20
N ILE A 344 -11.22 -8.73 1.13
CA ILE A 344 -10.46 -7.47 1.22
C ILE A 344 -11.06 -6.56 2.28
N LEU A 345 -12.36 -6.45 2.31
CA LEU A 345 -13.06 -5.55 3.21
C LEU A 345 -13.16 -6.05 4.66
N THR A 346 -13.25 -7.35 4.91
CA THR A 346 -13.59 -7.92 6.22
C THR A 346 -12.51 -8.81 6.83
N VAL A 347 -11.55 -9.29 6.04
CA VAL A 347 -10.49 -10.20 6.46
C VAL A 347 -9.12 -9.54 6.39
N HIS A 348 -8.78 -8.92 5.25
CA HIS A 348 -7.47 -8.31 5.04
C HIS A 348 -7.09 -7.27 6.12
N THR A 349 -8.07 -6.57 6.67
CA THR A 349 -7.84 -5.51 7.67
C THR A 349 -7.71 -6.01 9.11
N THR A 350 -7.83 -7.33 9.37
CA THR A 350 -7.95 -7.88 10.73
C THR A 350 -6.69 -8.53 11.29
N TYR A 351 -5.58 -8.49 10.57
CA TYR A 351 -4.32 -9.12 11.03
C TYR A 351 -3.84 -8.62 12.40
N SER A 352 -4.04 -7.33 12.71
CA SER A 352 -3.66 -6.76 14.01
C SER A 352 -4.62 -7.13 15.14
N ASP A 353 -5.78 -7.68 14.81
CA ASP A 353 -6.83 -8.07 15.77
C ASP A 353 -6.78 -9.57 16.11
N LEU A 354 -5.87 -10.31 15.45
CA LEU A 354 -5.66 -11.73 15.73
C LEU A 354 -5.26 -11.98 17.17
N THR A 355 -5.65 -13.14 17.68
CA THR A 355 -5.21 -13.63 18.97
C THR A 355 -3.95 -14.50 18.83
N PRO A 356 -3.11 -14.60 19.86
CA PRO A 356 -1.99 -15.54 19.86
C PRO A 356 -2.41 -17.00 19.60
N ALA A 357 -3.63 -17.38 19.99
CA ALA A 357 -4.17 -18.72 19.75
C ALA A 357 -4.44 -18.96 18.25
N GLN A 358 -4.97 -17.98 17.53
CA GLN A 358 -5.19 -18.07 16.08
C GLN A 358 -3.86 -18.18 15.33
N ILE A 359 -2.85 -17.42 15.73
CA ILE A 359 -1.50 -17.54 15.12
C ILE A 359 -0.87 -18.90 15.43
N ALA A 360 -1.03 -19.39 16.65
CA ALA A 360 -0.52 -20.71 17.04
C ALA A 360 -1.25 -21.88 16.34
N SER A 361 -2.50 -21.69 15.91
CA SER A 361 -3.28 -22.66 15.13
C SER A 361 -3.01 -22.60 13.62
N ALA A 362 -2.18 -21.65 13.16
CA ALA A 362 -1.88 -21.50 11.74
C ALA A 362 -1.28 -22.77 11.15
N THR A 363 -1.81 -23.19 10.01
CA THR A 363 -1.35 -24.37 9.28
C THR A 363 -0.15 -24.01 8.41
N GLN A 364 0.99 -24.67 8.63
CA GLN A 364 2.15 -24.52 7.77
C GLN A 364 1.91 -25.18 6.42
N LEU A 365 2.07 -24.41 5.35
CA LEU A 365 1.88 -24.89 3.97
C LEU A 365 3.15 -25.57 3.44
N PRO A 366 3.00 -26.64 2.63
CA PRO A 366 4.14 -27.32 2.01
C PRO A 366 4.83 -26.43 0.99
N THR A 367 6.16 -26.58 0.87
CA THR A 367 7.00 -25.91 -0.12
C THR A 367 7.66 -26.91 -1.07
N GLN A 368 8.06 -26.47 -2.25
CA GLN A 368 8.82 -27.26 -3.20
C GLN A 368 10.31 -26.94 -3.10
N GLY A 369 11.15 -27.97 -3.00
CA GLY A 369 12.60 -27.81 -2.93
C GLY A 369 13.08 -27.29 -1.58
N THR A 370 14.32 -26.80 -1.55
CA THR A 370 14.92 -26.19 -0.36
C THR A 370 14.72 -24.68 -0.42
N THR A 371 14.11 -24.11 0.60
CA THR A 371 13.82 -22.66 0.68
C THR A 371 14.06 -22.15 2.09
N SER A 372 14.40 -20.87 2.22
CA SER A 372 14.45 -20.14 3.50
C SER A 372 13.07 -19.56 3.88
N ASN A 373 12.08 -19.69 3.02
CA ASN A 373 10.75 -19.13 3.19
C ASN A 373 9.81 -20.15 3.85
N THR A 374 9.02 -19.70 4.82
CA THR A 374 7.99 -20.48 5.51
C THR A 374 6.64 -19.77 5.35
N TYR A 375 5.60 -20.53 5.03
CA TYR A 375 4.28 -20.00 4.75
C TYR A 375 3.25 -20.62 5.70
N TYR A 376 2.38 -19.79 6.24
CA TYR A 376 1.30 -20.18 7.12
C TYR A 376 -0.02 -19.65 6.60
N ILE A 377 -1.06 -20.49 6.66
CA ILE A 377 -2.45 -20.08 6.46
C ILE A 377 -3.19 -20.11 7.79
N ILE A 378 -3.97 -19.08 8.07
CA ILE A 378 -4.87 -18.99 9.21
C ILE A 378 -6.28 -19.06 8.65
N GLU A 379 -7.01 -20.12 9.01
CA GLU A 379 -8.36 -20.35 8.54
C GLU A 379 -9.33 -19.27 9.04
N THR A 380 -10.30 -18.92 8.21
CA THR A 380 -11.34 -17.94 8.50
C THR A 380 -12.62 -18.68 8.88
N GLU A 381 -13.25 -18.30 9.99
CA GLU A 381 -14.42 -19.02 10.55
C GLU A 381 -15.63 -19.02 9.60
N HIS A 382 -15.79 -17.94 8.83
CA HIS A 382 -16.96 -17.74 7.96
C HIS A 382 -16.57 -17.19 6.60
N LEU A 383 -17.37 -17.52 5.58
CA LEU A 383 -17.24 -16.92 4.26
C LEU A 383 -17.48 -15.41 4.31
N PRO A 384 -16.50 -14.58 3.92
CA PRO A 384 -16.65 -13.12 3.80
C PRO A 384 -17.88 -12.68 3.02
N LEU A 385 -18.22 -13.39 1.96
CA LEU A 385 -19.42 -13.19 1.13
C LEU A 385 -20.72 -13.17 1.95
N LEU A 386 -20.78 -13.91 3.05
CA LEU A 386 -21.96 -14.01 3.90
C LEU A 386 -22.01 -12.96 5.02
N ALA A 387 -20.99 -12.12 5.17
CA ALA A 387 -20.98 -11.08 6.19
C ALA A 387 -22.21 -10.16 6.16
N PRO A 388 -22.72 -9.69 5.00
CA PRO A 388 -23.94 -8.89 4.96
C PRO A 388 -25.19 -9.67 5.41
N LEU A 389 -25.28 -10.96 5.08
CA LEU A 389 -26.40 -11.80 5.55
C LEU A 389 -26.33 -12.02 7.06
N ARG A 390 -25.15 -12.35 7.59
CA ARG A 390 -24.95 -12.53 9.04
C ARG A 390 -25.22 -11.27 9.85
N ALA A 391 -25.06 -10.08 9.24
CA ALA A 391 -25.39 -8.80 9.87
C ALA A 391 -26.89 -8.56 10.05
N ILE A 392 -27.76 -9.33 9.41
CA ILE A 392 -29.23 -9.22 9.60
C ILE A 392 -29.58 -9.82 10.96
N PRO A 393 -30.16 -9.02 11.91
CA PRO A 393 -30.43 -9.51 13.25
C PRO A 393 -31.37 -10.72 13.26
N VAL A 394 -31.12 -11.65 14.14
CA VAL A 394 -31.91 -12.83 14.45
C VAL A 394 -31.97 -13.86 13.34
N ILE A 395 -32.41 -13.50 12.13
CA ILE A 395 -32.61 -14.48 11.04
C ILE A 395 -31.38 -14.65 10.18
N GLY A 396 -30.45 -13.67 10.17
CA GLY A 396 -29.27 -13.69 9.33
C GLY A 396 -28.30 -14.82 9.64
N PRO A 397 -27.82 -14.94 10.89
CA PRO A 397 -26.90 -16.02 11.26
C PRO A 397 -27.40 -17.42 10.93
N PRO A 398 -28.64 -17.84 11.33
CA PRO A 398 -29.15 -19.17 10.96
C PRO A 398 -29.28 -19.38 9.45
N LEU A 399 -29.71 -18.36 8.70
CA LEU A 399 -29.79 -18.48 7.23
C LEU A 399 -28.42 -18.58 6.59
N ALA A 400 -27.42 -17.85 7.11
CA ALA A 400 -26.06 -17.98 6.67
C ALA A 400 -25.51 -19.40 6.95
N ALA A 401 -25.68 -19.91 8.16
CA ALA A 401 -25.28 -21.28 8.53
C ALA A 401 -25.92 -22.36 7.63
N LEU A 402 -27.16 -22.13 7.21
CA LEU A 402 -27.84 -23.05 6.28
C LEU A 402 -27.15 -23.15 4.92
N VAL A 403 -26.69 -22.03 4.39
CA VAL A 403 -26.19 -21.96 3.00
C VAL A 403 -24.66 -22.02 2.92
N GLU A 404 -23.96 -21.67 3.98
CA GLU A 404 -22.51 -21.51 4.03
C GLU A 404 -21.77 -22.79 3.59
N PRO A 405 -22.06 -24.02 4.09
CA PRO A 405 -21.26 -25.18 3.73
C PRO A 405 -21.30 -25.52 2.22
N ASN A 406 -22.42 -25.27 1.55
CA ASN A 406 -22.50 -25.44 0.10
C ASN A 406 -21.85 -24.28 -0.67
N LEU A 407 -21.96 -23.05 -0.15
CA LEU A 407 -21.26 -21.90 -0.75
C LEU A 407 -19.74 -22.04 -0.60
N GLU A 408 -19.25 -22.57 0.52
CA GLU A 408 -17.82 -22.89 0.69
C GLU A 408 -17.31 -23.84 -0.40
N VAL A 409 -18.04 -24.92 -0.67
CA VAL A 409 -17.68 -25.84 -1.76
C VAL A 409 -17.54 -25.09 -3.09
N ILE A 410 -18.50 -24.21 -3.40
CA ILE A 410 -18.51 -23.46 -4.66
C ILE A 410 -17.37 -22.41 -4.67
N VAL A 411 -17.22 -21.65 -3.60
CA VAL A 411 -16.17 -20.62 -3.47
C VAL A 411 -14.79 -21.28 -3.54
N ASN A 412 -14.58 -22.38 -2.80
CA ASN A 412 -13.30 -23.06 -2.71
C ASN A 412 -12.84 -23.65 -4.05
N LEU A 413 -13.76 -24.00 -4.95
CA LEU A 413 -13.40 -24.38 -6.33
C LEU A 413 -12.65 -23.27 -7.07
N GLY A 414 -12.84 -22.01 -6.70
CA GLY A 414 -12.06 -20.89 -7.23
C GLY A 414 -10.59 -20.90 -6.80
N TYR A 415 -10.27 -21.63 -5.72
CA TYR A 415 -8.90 -21.84 -5.24
C TYR A 415 -8.29 -23.16 -5.71
N GLY A 416 -9.13 -24.12 -6.12
CA GLY A 416 -8.68 -25.36 -6.76
C GLY A 416 -9.12 -26.65 -6.09
N ASP A 417 -9.56 -26.61 -4.83
CA ASP A 417 -10.06 -27.77 -4.09
C ASP A 417 -11.32 -27.37 -3.31
N PRO A 418 -12.44 -28.11 -3.41
CA PRO A 418 -13.68 -27.72 -2.74
C PRO A 418 -13.64 -27.71 -1.20
N ARG A 419 -12.55 -28.16 -0.60
CA ARG A 419 -12.37 -28.26 0.85
C ARG A 419 -11.57 -27.11 1.44
N PHE A 420 -10.88 -26.31 0.64
CA PHE A 420 -9.94 -25.30 1.08
C PHE A 420 -10.17 -23.98 0.35
N GLY A 421 -10.33 -22.89 1.09
CA GLY A 421 -10.43 -21.53 0.55
C GLY A 421 -9.07 -20.94 0.18
N TYR A 422 -8.05 -21.77 0.00
CA TYR A 422 -6.71 -21.42 -0.42
C TYR A 422 -6.13 -22.49 -1.32
N SER A 423 -5.10 -22.14 -2.10
CA SER A 423 -4.45 -23.11 -2.99
C SER A 423 -3.61 -24.11 -2.21
N THR A 424 -3.79 -25.40 -2.49
CA THR A 424 -3.03 -26.52 -1.91
C THR A 424 -1.74 -26.84 -2.67
N SER A 425 -1.39 -26.06 -3.70
CA SER A 425 -0.09 -26.15 -4.39
C SER A 425 1.06 -25.74 -3.44
N PRO A 426 2.33 -26.12 -3.73
CA PRO A 426 3.45 -25.68 -2.93
C PRO A 426 3.48 -24.15 -2.78
N ALA A 427 3.58 -23.66 -1.53
CA ALA A 427 3.36 -22.25 -1.20
C ALA A 427 4.41 -21.29 -1.80
N ASN A 428 5.61 -21.77 -2.10
CA ASN A 428 6.66 -21.00 -2.77
C ASN A 428 6.63 -21.07 -4.31
N VAL A 429 5.59 -21.70 -4.89
CA VAL A 429 5.45 -21.81 -6.35
C VAL A 429 4.37 -20.85 -6.84
N PRO A 430 4.69 -19.93 -7.76
CA PRO A 430 3.71 -19.01 -8.32
C PRO A 430 2.54 -19.73 -9.01
N THR A 431 1.33 -19.26 -8.72
CA THR A 431 0.09 -19.81 -9.30
C THR A 431 -0.64 -18.74 -10.11
N PRO A 432 -0.29 -18.54 -11.38
CA PRO A 432 -1.02 -17.62 -12.25
C PRO A 432 -2.48 -18.06 -12.43
N PHE A 433 -3.33 -17.17 -12.94
CA PHE A 433 -4.71 -17.49 -13.26
C PHE A 433 -4.82 -18.73 -14.16
N GLY A 434 -5.84 -19.53 -13.90
CA GLY A 434 -6.28 -20.66 -14.71
C GLY A 434 -7.75 -20.52 -15.09
N LEU A 435 -8.23 -21.34 -16.02
CA LEU A 435 -9.66 -21.31 -16.42
C LEU A 435 -10.54 -22.17 -15.52
N PHE A 436 -10.12 -23.40 -15.26
CA PHE A 436 -10.90 -24.37 -14.50
C PHE A 436 -10.00 -25.19 -13.57
N PRO A 437 -10.47 -25.50 -12.34
CA PRO A 437 -9.77 -26.43 -11.47
C PRO A 437 -9.86 -27.87 -12.02
N ASP A 438 -8.82 -28.66 -11.77
CA ASP A 438 -8.79 -30.07 -12.12
C ASP A 438 -9.38 -30.90 -10.97
N VAL A 439 -10.70 -30.81 -10.78
CA VAL A 439 -11.46 -31.51 -9.72
C VAL A 439 -12.50 -32.40 -10.35
N PRO A 440 -12.53 -33.72 -10.02
CA PRO A 440 -13.57 -34.63 -10.49
C PRO A 440 -14.96 -34.17 -10.05
N ALA A 441 -15.94 -34.21 -10.97
CA ALA A 441 -17.33 -33.80 -10.68
C ALA A 441 -17.96 -34.63 -9.54
N SER A 442 -17.55 -35.87 -9.32
CA SER A 442 -18.00 -36.69 -8.21
C SER A 442 -17.57 -36.12 -6.85
N VAL A 443 -16.33 -35.63 -6.77
CA VAL A 443 -15.82 -34.98 -5.51
C VAL A 443 -16.64 -33.75 -5.17
N VAL A 444 -16.97 -32.95 -6.18
CA VAL A 444 -17.82 -31.76 -5.99
C VAL A 444 -19.23 -32.15 -5.55
N ALA A 445 -19.82 -33.16 -6.21
CA ALA A 445 -21.17 -33.67 -5.90
C ALA A 445 -21.22 -34.20 -4.44
N ASP A 446 -20.25 -35.00 -4.04
CA ASP A 446 -20.18 -35.56 -2.68
C ASP A 446 -20.02 -34.45 -1.63
N ALA A 447 -19.19 -33.44 -1.91
CA ALA A 447 -19.01 -32.26 -1.04
C ALA A 447 -20.30 -31.45 -0.90
N LEU A 448 -21.04 -31.21 -1.97
CA LEU A 448 -22.33 -30.51 -1.94
C LEU A 448 -23.41 -31.28 -1.15
N VAL A 449 -23.43 -32.60 -1.25
CA VAL A 449 -24.35 -33.45 -0.43
C VAL A 449 -24.01 -33.35 1.05
N ALA A 450 -22.72 -33.44 1.39
CA ALA A 450 -22.24 -33.29 2.76
C ALA A 450 -22.53 -31.88 3.30
N GLY A 451 -22.25 -30.84 2.50
CA GLY A 451 -22.55 -29.44 2.85
C GLY A 451 -24.03 -29.17 3.08
N THR A 452 -24.92 -29.80 2.28
CA THR A 452 -26.37 -29.70 2.50
C THR A 452 -26.77 -30.29 3.86
N GLN A 453 -26.22 -31.44 4.23
CA GLN A 453 -26.49 -32.08 5.52
C GLN A 453 -25.97 -31.22 6.68
N GLN A 454 -24.77 -30.71 6.55
CA GLN A 454 -24.15 -29.83 7.54
C GLN A 454 -24.96 -28.55 7.70
N GLY A 455 -25.29 -27.84 6.63
CA GLY A 455 -26.02 -26.57 6.68
C GLY A 455 -27.42 -26.71 7.34
N VAL A 456 -28.12 -27.82 7.08
CA VAL A 456 -29.39 -28.11 7.77
C VAL A 456 -29.15 -28.31 9.27
N ASN A 457 -28.12 -29.05 9.66
CA ASN A 457 -27.80 -29.25 11.08
C ASN A 457 -27.43 -27.94 11.77
N ASP A 458 -26.57 -27.12 11.14
CA ASP A 458 -26.12 -25.85 11.69
C ASP A 458 -27.29 -24.85 11.83
N PHE A 459 -28.18 -24.80 10.82
CA PHE A 459 -29.43 -24.03 10.92
C PHE A 459 -30.30 -24.44 12.11
N MET A 460 -30.47 -25.76 12.31
CA MET A 460 -31.28 -26.28 13.42
C MET A 460 -30.67 -26.01 14.80
N VAL A 461 -29.36 -25.81 14.87
CA VAL A 461 -28.64 -25.42 16.09
C VAL A 461 -28.73 -23.92 16.32
N GLU A 462 -28.47 -23.10 15.27
CA GLU A 462 -28.41 -21.64 15.39
C GLU A 462 -29.81 -20.99 15.52
N LEU A 463 -30.84 -21.52 14.86
CA LEU A 463 -32.16 -20.91 14.86
C LEU A 463 -32.79 -20.76 16.27
N PRO A 464 -32.79 -21.78 17.15
CA PRO A 464 -33.31 -21.63 18.51
C PRO A 464 -32.48 -20.62 19.33
N ALA A 465 -31.17 -20.60 19.18
CA ALA A 465 -30.30 -19.65 19.85
C ALA A 465 -30.63 -18.20 19.42
N ALA A 466 -30.79 -17.97 18.13
CA ALA A 466 -31.12 -16.67 17.56
C ALA A 466 -32.53 -16.18 18.01
N LEU A 467 -33.53 -17.06 18.03
CA LEU A 467 -34.88 -16.73 18.50
C LEU A 467 -34.90 -16.33 19.98
N ASN A 468 -34.02 -16.87 20.81
CA ASN A 468 -33.89 -16.49 22.23
C ASN A 468 -33.32 -15.08 22.43
N THR A 469 -32.71 -14.47 21.40
CA THR A 469 -32.19 -13.11 21.46
C THR A 469 -33.19 -12.03 21.07
N LEU A 470 -34.38 -12.41 20.56
CA LEU A 470 -35.44 -11.52 20.04
C LEU A 470 -35.84 -10.30 20.92
N PRO A 471 -35.84 -10.35 22.27
CA PRO A 471 -36.23 -9.20 23.06
C PRO A 471 -35.13 -8.19 23.36
N GLN A 472 -33.87 -8.47 23.02
CA GLN A 472 -32.73 -7.74 23.55
C GLN A 472 -31.90 -6.99 22.50
N THR A 473 -32.12 -7.20 21.23
CA THR A 473 -31.31 -6.56 20.18
C THR A 473 -32.04 -5.39 19.55
N PRO A 474 -31.60 -4.13 19.82
CA PRO A 474 -31.85 -3.05 18.89
C PRO A 474 -31.28 -3.49 17.54
N MET A 475 -31.98 -3.22 16.43
CA MET A 475 -31.39 -3.40 15.09
C MET A 475 -30.03 -2.72 15.10
N PRO A 476 -28.91 -3.45 14.90
CA PRO A 476 -27.65 -2.77 14.75
C PRO A 476 -27.83 -1.82 13.56
N ALA A 477 -27.51 -0.56 13.76
CA ALA A 477 -27.14 0.25 12.62
C ALA A 477 -26.10 -0.59 11.88
N PHE A 478 -26.32 -0.87 10.59
CA PHE A 478 -25.25 -1.41 9.74
C PHE A 478 -24.01 -0.64 10.14
N PRO A 479 -22.95 -1.29 10.67
CA PRO A 479 -21.76 -0.55 10.94
C PRO A 479 -21.47 0.15 9.62
N PRO A 480 -21.31 1.48 9.62
CA PRO A 480 -20.79 2.12 8.43
C PRO A 480 -19.44 1.46 8.25
N TYR A 481 -19.37 0.48 7.35
CA TYR A 481 -18.14 -0.15 6.96
C TYR A 481 -17.40 0.93 6.16
N VAL A 482 -16.79 1.82 6.90
CA VAL A 482 -15.87 2.81 6.36
C VAL A 482 -14.52 2.11 6.42
N PRO A 483 -13.98 1.69 5.27
CA PRO A 483 -12.64 1.14 5.26
C PRO A 483 -11.71 2.10 5.99
N THR A 484 -10.78 1.57 6.78
CA THR A 484 -9.65 2.32 7.34
C THR A 484 -8.80 3.03 6.27
N LEU A 485 -9.14 2.82 5.01
CA LEU A 485 -8.59 3.44 3.80
C LEU A 485 -8.97 4.92 3.63
N LEU A 486 -10.03 5.39 4.31
CA LEU A 486 -10.41 6.79 4.18
C LEU A 486 -9.56 7.68 5.09
N PRO A 487 -9.13 8.85 4.59
CA PRO A 487 -8.53 9.86 5.43
C PRO A 487 -9.50 10.27 6.56
N PRO A 488 -8.99 10.74 7.71
CA PRO A 488 -9.85 11.21 8.78
C PRO A 488 -10.81 12.29 8.26
N PRO A 489 -12.06 12.34 8.75
CA PRO A 489 -13.03 13.33 8.29
C PRO A 489 -12.46 14.74 8.48
N PRO A 490 -12.70 15.65 7.52
CA PRO A 490 -12.26 17.02 7.64
C PRO A 490 -12.88 17.66 8.90
N PRO A 491 -12.14 18.58 9.56
CA PRO A 491 -12.68 19.25 10.74
C PRO A 491 -13.98 19.99 10.40
N PRO A 492 -14.95 20.07 11.35
CA PRO A 492 -16.21 20.79 11.13
C PRO A 492 -15.96 22.22 10.64
N GLN A 493 -16.60 22.59 9.53
CA GLN A 493 -16.45 23.91 8.92
C GLN A 493 -17.72 24.75 9.16
N PRO A 494 -17.61 26.05 9.49
CA PRO A 494 -18.78 26.91 9.58
C PRO A 494 -19.48 27.01 8.22
N ALA A 495 -20.82 27.04 8.20
CA ALA A 495 -21.64 27.14 6.98
C ALA A 495 -21.57 28.53 6.34
N THR A 496 -20.41 28.92 5.84
CA THR A 496 -20.23 30.14 5.02
C THR A 496 -20.49 29.84 3.55
N LEU A 497 -20.86 30.83 2.75
CA LEU A 497 -21.06 30.64 1.30
C LEU A 497 -19.81 30.10 0.60
N ILE A 498 -18.62 30.50 1.07
CA ILE A 498 -17.34 30.02 0.53
C ILE A 498 -17.18 28.53 0.84
N ASN A 499 -17.33 28.13 2.10
CA ASN A 499 -17.17 26.74 2.50
C ASN A 499 -18.21 25.82 1.83
N ILE A 500 -19.44 26.30 1.63
CA ILE A 500 -20.47 25.58 0.88
C ILE A 500 -20.04 25.40 -0.59
N ALA A 501 -19.54 26.45 -1.24
CA ALA A 501 -19.08 26.38 -2.61
C ALA A 501 -17.86 25.46 -2.76
N ASP A 502 -16.91 25.53 -1.84
CA ASP A 502 -15.72 24.67 -1.80
C ASP A 502 -16.08 23.20 -1.61
N THR A 503 -16.99 22.90 -0.70
CA THR A 503 -17.47 21.52 -0.49
C THR A 503 -18.22 21.01 -1.71
N PHE A 504 -19.09 21.84 -2.31
CA PHE A 504 -19.77 21.46 -3.55
C PHE A 504 -18.77 21.15 -4.67
N ALA A 505 -17.78 22.01 -4.88
CA ALA A 505 -16.72 21.81 -5.86
C ALA A 505 -15.91 20.53 -5.56
N SER A 506 -15.58 20.28 -4.28
CA SER A 506 -14.88 19.08 -3.83
C SER A 506 -15.70 17.82 -4.09
N VAL A 507 -16.98 17.80 -3.72
CA VAL A 507 -17.91 16.68 -3.96
C VAL A 507 -18.04 16.36 -5.45
N VAL A 508 -18.20 17.39 -6.28
CA VAL A 508 -18.26 17.21 -7.74
C VAL A 508 -16.94 16.66 -8.28
N SER A 509 -15.81 17.21 -7.80
CA SER A 509 -14.46 16.73 -8.19
C SER A 509 -14.26 15.27 -7.79
N THR A 510 -14.60 14.91 -6.55
CA THR A 510 -14.54 13.54 -6.05
C THR A 510 -15.45 12.59 -6.85
N GLY A 511 -16.66 13.04 -7.19
CA GLY A 511 -17.61 12.25 -7.97
C GLY A 511 -17.14 11.95 -9.40
N TYR A 512 -16.64 12.93 -10.15
CA TYR A 512 -16.16 12.67 -11.50
C TYR A 512 -14.82 11.94 -11.56
N SER A 513 -14.07 11.93 -10.48
CA SER A 513 -12.78 11.23 -10.45
C SER A 513 -12.89 9.71 -10.64
N ILE A 514 -14.06 9.12 -10.36
CA ILE A 514 -14.35 7.69 -10.65
C ILE A 514 -14.19 7.37 -12.14
N LEU A 515 -14.40 8.35 -13.03
CA LEU A 515 -14.29 8.13 -14.48
C LEU A 515 -12.85 7.87 -14.93
N LEU A 516 -11.84 8.29 -14.16
CA LEU A 516 -10.43 8.12 -14.53
C LEU A 516 -10.00 6.66 -14.43
N PRO A 517 -10.17 5.93 -13.31
CA PRO A 517 -9.83 4.51 -13.22
C PRO A 517 -10.58 3.66 -14.26
N THR A 518 -11.87 3.97 -14.51
CA THR A 518 -12.66 3.28 -15.54
C THR A 518 -12.05 3.47 -16.94
N ALA A 519 -11.65 4.69 -17.29
CA ALA A 519 -10.99 4.97 -18.56
C ALA A 519 -9.62 4.30 -18.66
N ASP A 520 -8.86 4.30 -17.57
CA ASP A 520 -7.54 3.67 -17.47
C ASP A 520 -7.61 2.16 -17.65
N LEU A 521 -8.57 1.51 -16.99
CA LEU A 521 -8.84 0.09 -17.19
C LEU A 521 -9.29 -0.20 -18.62
N GLY A 522 -10.23 0.59 -19.15
CA GLY A 522 -10.68 0.45 -20.55
C GLY A 522 -9.51 0.55 -21.54
N LEU A 523 -8.59 1.49 -21.31
CA LEU A 523 -7.39 1.62 -22.14
C LEU A 523 -6.45 0.41 -22.00
N ALA A 524 -6.27 -0.11 -20.79
CA ALA A 524 -5.47 -1.31 -20.57
C ALA A 524 -6.01 -2.53 -21.34
N PHE A 525 -7.32 -2.72 -21.36
CA PHE A 525 -7.98 -3.81 -22.11
C PHE A 525 -7.77 -3.74 -23.63
N VAL A 526 -7.66 -2.53 -24.20
CA VAL A 526 -7.49 -2.39 -25.66
C VAL A 526 -6.05 -2.21 -26.11
N THR A 527 -5.10 -2.02 -25.18
CA THR A 527 -3.68 -1.76 -25.50
C THR A 527 -2.74 -2.79 -24.86
N ILE A 528 -2.62 -2.78 -23.55
CA ILE A 528 -1.62 -3.54 -22.81
C ILE A 528 -1.97 -5.03 -22.76
N LEU A 529 -3.23 -5.34 -22.46
CA LEU A 529 -3.68 -6.72 -22.32
C LEU A 529 -3.52 -7.54 -23.60
N PRO A 530 -3.90 -7.08 -24.81
CA PRO A 530 -3.68 -7.84 -26.04
C PRO A 530 -2.20 -8.11 -26.31
N ALA A 531 -1.31 -7.17 -25.98
CA ALA A 531 0.13 -7.38 -26.14
C ALA A 531 0.67 -8.42 -25.13
N TYR A 532 0.16 -8.38 -23.91
CA TYR A 532 0.49 -9.36 -22.87
C TYR A 532 -0.01 -10.76 -23.24
N ASP A 533 -1.27 -10.88 -23.68
CA ASP A 533 -1.89 -12.13 -24.11
C ASP A 533 -1.14 -12.76 -25.30
N LEU A 534 -0.75 -11.93 -26.27
CA LEU A 534 0.07 -12.40 -27.40
C LEU A 534 1.44 -12.91 -26.92
N THR A 535 2.05 -12.22 -25.95
CA THR A 535 3.33 -12.63 -25.36
C THR A 535 3.19 -13.98 -24.65
N LEU A 536 2.15 -14.18 -23.86
CA LEU A 536 1.85 -15.47 -23.20
C LEU A 536 1.65 -16.57 -24.25
N PHE A 537 0.83 -16.30 -25.27
CA PHE A 537 0.56 -17.24 -26.34
C PHE A 537 1.85 -17.71 -27.04
N VAL A 538 2.68 -16.76 -27.49
CA VAL A 538 3.92 -17.04 -28.21
C VAL A 538 4.92 -17.81 -27.34
N ASN A 539 5.08 -17.41 -26.07
CA ASN A 539 6.01 -18.07 -25.15
C ASN A 539 5.60 -19.51 -24.86
N GLN A 540 4.31 -19.79 -24.64
CA GLN A 540 3.82 -21.14 -24.40
C GLN A 540 3.85 -22.01 -25.67
N LEU A 541 3.60 -21.41 -26.81
CA LEU A 541 3.71 -22.11 -28.10
C LEU A 541 5.16 -22.51 -28.38
N ALA A 542 6.12 -21.61 -28.13
CA ALA A 542 7.56 -21.85 -28.23
C ALA A 542 8.04 -22.96 -27.27
N ALA A 543 7.42 -23.04 -26.08
CA ALA A 543 7.67 -24.10 -25.09
C ALA A 543 6.98 -25.44 -25.47
N GLY A 544 6.24 -25.50 -26.58
CA GLY A 544 5.52 -26.69 -27.02
C GLY A 544 4.22 -26.99 -26.24
N ASN A 545 3.74 -26.04 -25.44
CA ASN A 545 2.56 -26.22 -24.59
C ASN A 545 1.34 -25.52 -25.19
N LEU A 546 0.72 -26.19 -26.21
CA LEU A 546 -0.41 -25.65 -26.95
C LEU A 546 -1.62 -25.35 -26.03
N ARG A 547 -1.88 -26.19 -25.03
CA ARG A 547 -2.99 -26.00 -24.09
C ARG A 547 -2.79 -24.70 -23.29
N ALA A 548 -1.64 -24.51 -22.67
CA ALA A 548 -1.33 -23.32 -21.93
C ALA A 548 -1.26 -22.08 -22.83
N ALA A 549 -0.84 -22.22 -24.10
CA ALA A 549 -0.84 -21.11 -25.06
C ALA A 549 -2.25 -20.54 -25.30
N ILE A 550 -3.29 -21.34 -25.18
CA ILE A 550 -4.67 -20.90 -25.33
C ILE A 550 -5.28 -20.48 -23.98
N GLU A 551 -5.06 -21.31 -22.95
CA GLU A 551 -5.71 -21.12 -21.64
C GLU A 551 -5.19 -19.90 -20.88
N LEU A 552 -3.88 -19.63 -20.88
CA LEU A 552 -3.30 -18.55 -20.07
C LEU A 552 -3.71 -17.14 -20.53
N PRO A 553 -3.71 -16.80 -21.84
CA PRO A 553 -4.24 -15.50 -22.28
C PRO A 553 -5.72 -15.29 -21.90
N LEU A 554 -6.55 -16.32 -22.10
CA LEU A 554 -7.96 -16.25 -21.73
C LEU A 554 -8.14 -16.06 -20.22
N ALA A 555 -7.37 -16.80 -19.40
CA ALA A 555 -7.40 -16.68 -17.96
C ALA A 555 -6.92 -15.30 -17.49
N ALA A 556 -5.89 -14.75 -18.12
CA ALA A 556 -5.39 -13.40 -17.83
C ALA A 556 -6.44 -12.33 -18.18
N THR A 557 -7.09 -12.44 -19.35
CA THR A 557 -8.17 -11.53 -19.74
C THR A 557 -9.34 -11.56 -18.76
N ILE A 558 -9.81 -12.75 -18.37
CA ILE A 558 -10.92 -12.90 -17.41
C ILE A 558 -10.49 -12.43 -16.02
N GLY A 559 -9.28 -12.77 -15.60
CA GLY A 559 -8.72 -12.33 -14.34
C GLY A 559 -8.59 -10.81 -14.24
N LEU A 560 -8.09 -10.14 -15.28
CA LEU A 560 -8.03 -8.68 -15.30
C LEU A 560 -9.43 -8.05 -15.29
N ALA A 561 -10.42 -8.69 -15.91
CA ALA A 561 -11.81 -8.21 -15.84
C ALA A 561 -12.38 -8.33 -14.43
N ALA A 562 -12.13 -9.44 -13.74
CA ALA A 562 -12.53 -9.62 -12.34
C ALA A 562 -11.84 -8.59 -11.41
N LEU A 563 -10.52 -8.42 -11.56
CA LEU A 563 -9.75 -7.44 -10.79
C LEU A 563 -10.16 -6.01 -11.11
N GLY A 564 -10.41 -5.67 -12.37
CA GLY A 564 -10.89 -4.37 -12.79
C GLY A 564 -12.26 -4.05 -12.17
N GLY A 565 -13.20 -5.00 -12.21
CA GLY A 565 -14.50 -4.86 -11.56
C GLY A 565 -14.39 -4.68 -10.04
N MET A 566 -13.45 -5.37 -9.40
CA MET A 566 -13.15 -5.20 -7.98
C MET A 566 -12.59 -3.80 -7.67
N ILE A 567 -11.60 -3.33 -8.43
CA ILE A 567 -11.01 -1.99 -8.26
C ILE A 567 -12.08 -0.92 -8.41
N GLU A 568 -12.93 -1.01 -9.43
CA GLU A 568 -14.06 -0.10 -9.66
C GLU A 568 -15.05 -0.13 -8.51
N PHE A 569 -15.43 -1.30 -8.02
CA PHE A 569 -16.34 -1.42 -6.90
C PHE A 569 -15.78 -0.76 -5.65
N ILE A 570 -14.52 -1.03 -5.29
CA ILE A 570 -13.87 -0.43 -4.12
C ILE A 570 -13.74 1.08 -4.31
N ALA A 571 -13.33 1.56 -5.49
CA ALA A 571 -13.23 2.99 -5.79
C ALA A 571 -14.57 3.71 -5.63
N ILE A 572 -15.68 3.10 -6.09
CA ILE A 572 -17.03 3.64 -5.91
C ILE A 572 -17.40 3.72 -4.43
N VAL A 573 -17.18 2.64 -3.66
CA VAL A 573 -17.51 2.60 -2.23
C VAL A 573 -16.72 3.66 -1.45
N VAL A 574 -15.41 3.76 -1.68
CA VAL A 574 -14.53 4.75 -1.04
C VAL A 574 -14.94 6.18 -1.42
N THR A 575 -15.21 6.42 -2.70
CA THR A 575 -15.66 7.74 -3.19
C THR A 575 -16.99 8.17 -2.58
N LEU A 576 -17.95 7.26 -2.49
CA LEU A 576 -19.26 7.56 -1.85
C LEU A 576 -19.10 7.85 -0.36
N ALA A 577 -18.22 7.14 0.32
CA ALA A 577 -17.91 7.37 1.72
C ALA A 577 -17.22 8.73 1.93
N ASP A 578 -16.25 9.09 1.09
CA ASP A 578 -15.57 10.40 1.12
C ASP A 578 -16.57 11.56 0.85
N ILE A 579 -17.43 11.44 -0.17
CA ILE A 579 -18.51 12.40 -0.42
C ILE A 579 -19.41 12.56 0.80
N THR A 580 -19.77 11.46 1.45
CA THR A 580 -20.62 11.47 2.66
C THR A 580 -19.91 12.21 3.81
N GLN A 581 -18.63 11.97 4.04
CA GLN A 581 -17.85 12.67 5.05
C GLN A 581 -17.75 14.17 4.75
N GLN A 582 -17.49 14.54 3.50
CA GLN A 582 -17.43 15.95 3.07
C GLN A 582 -18.78 16.67 3.34
N LEU A 583 -19.89 16.03 3.02
CA LEU A 583 -21.22 16.59 3.29
C LEU A 583 -21.55 16.70 4.78
N GLN A 584 -21.09 15.75 5.60
CA GLN A 584 -21.26 15.77 7.06
C GLN A 584 -20.34 16.77 7.77
N SER A 585 -19.31 17.29 7.10
CA SER A 585 -18.38 18.27 7.68
C SER A 585 -19.02 19.63 7.98
N PHE A 586 -20.24 19.88 7.48
CA PHE A 586 -20.99 21.06 7.85
C PHE A 586 -21.73 20.84 9.19
N SER A 587 -21.34 21.60 10.22
CA SER A 587 -22.20 21.81 11.38
C SER A 587 -23.25 22.85 11.01
N ILE A 588 -24.48 22.43 10.78
CA ILE A 588 -25.66 23.31 10.70
C ILE A 588 -26.00 23.76 12.12
#